data_034db3ea79282770f4ecfc91049d38e4
#
_entry.id   034db3ea79282770f4ecfc91049d38e4
#
_cell.length_a   1.000
_cell.length_b   1.000
_cell.length_c   1.000
_cell.angle_alpha   90.00
_cell.angle_beta   90.00
_cell.angle_gamma   90.00
#
_symmetry.space_group_name_H-M   'P 1'
#
loop_
_entity.id
_entity.type
_entity.pdbx_description
1 polymer ?
#
loop_
_entity_poly.entity_id
_entity_poly.type
_entity_poly.pdbx_seq_one_letter_code
_entity_poly.pdbx_strand_id
1 'polypeptide(L)'
;HYMDASCRVALAAYLHDLGKFAERARLEVPPDALAAHKTQYCPWHSTTPGGKNGYHSHIHAAYTALAFDHIERHAPSLIQGDMAPFVNRSQLQAGSEADSLVNAAAAHHRPDTFLQWIIASADRLASGFEREAFDAYNAAQEGNPDTPTGRNHYQARLLSLLEQVDISAAAKKSHSLKSLQWRYPLKALSPQAIFPQPREKCEPAQDAPAQQEYAALWQQFLQALQAIPAAHRSQWPLWLDHFDTAWLTFTHAIPSATAFGSKPEVSLYDHSKTTAA
;
A
#
# COMPACT_ATOMS: atom_id res chain seq x y z
N HIS A 1 -18.55 -22.08 3.95
CA HIS A 1 -18.90 -20.95 4.84
C HIS A 1 -17.69 -20.40 5.63
N TYR A 2 -16.96 -21.22 6.42
CA TYR A 2 -15.80 -20.70 7.17
C TYR A 2 -14.63 -20.31 6.26
N MET A 3 -14.37 -21.11 5.22
CA MET A 3 -13.36 -20.80 4.21
C MET A 3 -13.65 -19.47 3.50
N ASP A 4 -14.91 -19.24 3.12
CA ASP A 4 -15.29 -17.99 2.43
C ASP A 4 -15.11 -16.77 3.34
N ALA A 5 -15.46 -16.88 4.61
CA ALA A 5 -15.26 -15.83 5.60
C ALA A 5 -13.77 -15.50 5.79
N SER A 6 -12.93 -16.54 5.94
CA SER A 6 -11.47 -16.36 6.04
C SER A 6 -10.88 -15.71 4.79
N CYS A 7 -11.33 -16.14 3.60
CA CYS A 7 -10.89 -15.54 2.34
C CYS A 7 -11.25 -14.05 2.25
N ARG A 8 -12.39 -13.61 2.79
CA ARG A 8 -12.75 -12.18 2.79
C ARG A 8 -11.94 -11.38 3.79
N VAL A 9 -11.61 -11.94 4.95
CA VAL A 9 -10.69 -11.29 5.90
C VAL A 9 -9.29 -11.18 5.28
N ALA A 10 -8.81 -12.25 4.65
CA ALA A 10 -7.55 -12.22 3.90
C ALA A 10 -7.57 -11.19 2.75
N LEU A 11 -8.72 -11.03 2.05
CA LEU A 11 -8.86 -9.98 1.04
C LEU A 11 -8.76 -8.57 1.64
N ALA A 12 -9.38 -8.32 2.78
CA ALA A 12 -9.25 -7.02 3.45
C ALA A 12 -7.79 -6.76 3.86
N ALA A 13 -7.09 -7.77 4.36
CA ALA A 13 -5.66 -7.71 4.66
C ALA A 13 -4.82 -7.50 3.38
N TYR A 14 -5.16 -8.17 2.28
CA TYR A 14 -4.51 -8.02 0.98
C TYR A 14 -4.61 -6.59 0.42
N LEU A 15 -5.71 -5.91 0.68
CA LEU A 15 -6.03 -4.59 0.15
C LEU A 15 -5.77 -3.45 1.13
N HIS A 16 -5.24 -3.73 2.34
CA HIS A 16 -5.06 -2.71 3.38
C HIS A 16 -4.22 -1.51 2.90
N ASP A 17 -3.24 -1.75 2.06
CA ASP A 17 -2.30 -0.78 1.52
C ASP A 17 -2.62 -0.31 0.08
N LEU A 18 -3.82 -0.60 -0.43
CA LEU A 18 -4.30 -0.10 -1.73
C LEU A 18 -4.13 1.42 -1.85
N GLY A 19 -4.30 2.12 -0.74
CA GLY A 19 -4.14 3.56 -0.64
C GLY A 19 -2.72 4.07 -0.91
N LYS A 20 -1.68 3.27 -0.71
CA LYS A 20 -0.30 3.67 -1.08
C LYS A 20 -0.15 3.89 -2.59
N PHE A 21 -0.81 3.06 -3.40
CA PHE A 21 -0.83 3.26 -4.84
C PHE A 21 -1.68 4.47 -5.23
N ALA A 22 -2.91 4.56 -4.70
CA ALA A 22 -3.83 5.65 -4.98
C ALA A 22 -3.28 7.03 -4.55
N GLU A 23 -2.67 7.13 -3.37
CA GLU A 23 -2.02 8.34 -2.87
C GLU A 23 -0.88 8.79 -3.79
N ARG A 24 0.01 7.86 -4.15
CA ARG A 24 1.15 8.15 -5.04
C ARG A 24 0.70 8.48 -6.46
N ALA A 25 -0.40 7.89 -6.93
CA ALA A 25 -1.03 8.25 -8.19
C ALA A 25 -1.78 9.59 -8.12
N ARG A 26 -1.84 10.24 -6.95
CA ARG A 26 -2.57 11.48 -6.69
C ARG A 26 -4.04 11.36 -7.12
N LEU A 27 -4.69 10.27 -6.70
CA LEU A 27 -6.11 10.07 -6.96
C LEU A 27 -6.90 11.33 -6.60
N GLU A 28 -7.60 11.88 -7.58
CA GLU A 28 -8.46 13.04 -7.36
C GLU A 28 -9.67 12.66 -6.51
N VAL A 29 -9.78 13.31 -5.37
CA VAL A 29 -10.84 13.07 -4.40
C VAL A 29 -11.37 14.41 -3.86
N PRO A 30 -12.66 14.50 -3.51
CA PRO A 30 -13.19 15.70 -2.86
C PRO A 30 -12.43 15.99 -1.55
N PRO A 31 -12.01 17.25 -1.32
CA PRO A 31 -11.26 17.62 -0.11
C PRO A 31 -11.98 17.25 1.20
N ASP A 32 -13.29 17.42 1.24
CA ASP A 32 -14.10 17.11 2.42
C ASP A 32 -14.14 15.59 2.69
N ALA A 33 -14.23 14.77 1.63
CA ALA A 33 -14.17 13.31 1.76
C ALA A 33 -12.80 12.87 2.28
N LEU A 34 -11.71 13.44 1.76
CA LEU A 34 -10.36 13.14 2.24
C LEU A 34 -10.19 13.57 3.72
N ALA A 35 -10.70 14.73 4.11
CA ALA A 35 -10.63 15.21 5.49
C ALA A 35 -11.41 14.29 6.45
N ALA A 36 -12.61 13.87 6.06
CA ALA A 36 -13.43 12.92 6.84
C ALA A 36 -12.71 11.57 7.01
N HIS A 37 -12.16 11.02 5.94
CA HIS A 37 -11.45 9.74 5.98
C HIS A 37 -10.14 9.80 6.76
N LYS A 38 -9.41 10.93 6.70
CA LYS A 38 -8.24 11.16 7.58
C LYS A 38 -8.64 11.11 9.05
N THR A 39 -9.72 11.76 9.42
CA THR A 39 -10.22 11.76 10.81
C THR A 39 -10.63 10.34 11.24
N GLN A 40 -11.19 9.55 10.34
CA GLN A 40 -11.68 8.20 10.62
C GLN A 40 -10.55 7.18 10.73
N TYR A 41 -9.61 7.15 9.78
CA TYR A 41 -8.66 6.04 9.61
C TYR A 41 -7.23 6.36 9.97
N CYS A 42 -6.84 7.65 10.00
CA CYS A 42 -5.45 8.03 10.21
C CYS A 42 -5.18 8.39 11.67
N PRO A 43 -4.06 7.92 12.26
CA PRO A 43 -3.63 8.37 13.58
C PRO A 43 -3.41 9.87 13.63
N TRP A 44 -3.88 10.50 14.71
CA TRP A 44 -3.66 11.91 14.98
C TRP A 44 -2.47 12.11 15.92
N HIS A 45 -1.58 13.03 15.57
CA HIS A 45 -0.44 13.43 16.37
C HIS A 45 -0.54 14.90 16.75
N SER A 46 -0.64 15.18 18.04
CA SER A 46 -0.60 16.55 18.55
C SER A 46 0.86 17.07 18.54
N THR A 47 1.04 18.29 18.07
CA THR A 47 2.37 18.97 18.08
C THR A 47 2.70 19.59 19.43
N THR A 48 1.70 19.73 20.33
CA THR A 48 1.89 20.22 21.69
C THR A 48 1.10 19.35 22.67
N PRO A 49 1.62 18.99 23.84
CA PRO A 49 0.89 18.20 24.84
C PRO A 49 -0.48 18.84 25.17
N GLY A 50 -1.58 18.11 24.92
CA GLY A 50 -2.94 18.61 25.12
C GLY A 50 -3.42 19.69 24.14
N GLY A 51 -2.62 20.03 23.12
CA GLY A 51 -2.95 21.04 22.11
C GLY A 51 -3.87 20.51 21.01
N LYS A 52 -4.62 21.43 20.40
CA LYS A 52 -5.50 21.13 19.24
C LYS A 52 -4.74 21.12 17.91
N ASN A 53 -3.52 21.63 17.87
CA ASN A 53 -2.69 21.64 16.66
C ASN A 53 -1.99 20.31 16.49
N GLY A 54 -2.01 19.77 15.27
CA GLY A 54 -1.42 18.47 15.00
C GLY A 54 -1.58 18.09 13.52
N TYR A 55 -1.24 16.86 13.22
CA TYR A 55 -1.35 16.29 11.87
C TYR A 55 -1.77 14.82 11.92
N HIS A 56 -2.34 14.34 10.82
CA HIS A 56 -2.59 12.93 10.62
C HIS A 56 -1.37 12.27 9.96
N SER A 57 -0.91 11.15 10.51
CA SER A 57 0.05 10.27 9.84
C SER A 57 -0.66 9.18 9.03
N HIS A 58 0.11 8.42 8.24
CA HIS A 58 -0.41 7.27 7.48
C HIS A 58 -1.61 7.62 6.57
N ILE A 59 -1.47 8.71 5.80
CA ILE A 59 -2.53 9.25 4.95
C ILE A 59 -3.04 8.22 3.93
N HIS A 60 -2.19 7.27 3.50
CA HIS A 60 -2.61 6.17 2.64
C HIS A 60 -3.79 5.35 3.20
N ALA A 61 -3.98 5.29 4.52
CA ALA A 61 -5.14 4.64 5.11
C ALA A 61 -6.47 5.28 4.67
N ALA A 62 -6.52 6.62 4.65
CA ALA A 62 -7.67 7.34 4.09
C ALA A 62 -7.82 7.10 2.58
N TYR A 63 -6.71 7.08 1.85
CA TYR A 63 -6.73 6.76 0.42
C TYR A 63 -7.12 5.31 0.13
N THR A 64 -6.92 4.36 1.06
CA THR A 64 -7.43 2.99 0.91
C THR A 64 -8.95 3.01 0.77
N ALA A 65 -9.69 3.66 1.67
CA ALA A 65 -11.14 3.75 1.58
C ALA A 65 -11.61 4.47 0.30
N LEU A 66 -10.95 5.57 -0.07
CA LEU A 66 -11.27 6.33 -1.27
C LEU A 66 -10.97 5.55 -2.55
N ALA A 67 -9.92 4.74 -2.55
CA ALA A 67 -9.56 3.88 -3.68
C ALA A 67 -10.59 2.77 -3.90
N PHE A 68 -11.14 2.18 -2.83
CA PHE A 68 -12.25 1.24 -2.95
C PHE A 68 -13.45 1.88 -3.64
N ASP A 69 -13.86 3.08 -3.21
CA ASP A 69 -14.97 3.80 -3.82
C ASP A 69 -14.70 4.13 -5.30
N HIS A 70 -13.46 4.45 -5.62
CA HIS A 70 -13.05 4.74 -6.99
C HIS A 70 -13.09 3.49 -7.87
N ILE A 71 -12.55 2.36 -7.39
CA ILE A 71 -12.56 1.09 -8.12
C ILE A 71 -14.00 0.62 -8.34
N GLU A 72 -14.86 0.67 -7.33
CA GLU A 72 -16.26 0.24 -7.44
C GLU A 72 -17.05 1.06 -8.46
N ARG A 73 -16.74 2.33 -8.65
CA ARG A 73 -17.35 3.15 -9.71
C ARG A 73 -16.91 2.74 -11.12
N HIS A 74 -15.71 2.22 -11.27
CA HIS A 74 -15.13 1.86 -12.58
C HIS A 74 -15.26 0.37 -12.89
N ALA A 75 -15.15 -0.47 -11.89
CA ALA A 75 -15.20 -1.93 -12.00
C ALA A 75 -15.95 -2.53 -10.80
N PRO A 76 -17.30 -2.37 -10.74
CA PRO A 76 -18.09 -2.89 -9.62
C PRO A 76 -17.94 -4.40 -9.55
N SER A 77 -17.66 -4.94 -8.38
CA SER A 77 -17.68 -6.36 -7.98
C SER A 77 -16.77 -6.65 -6.79
N LEU A 78 -15.93 -5.69 -6.37
CA LEU A 78 -14.94 -5.89 -5.30
C LEU A 78 -15.61 -6.16 -3.95
N ILE A 79 -16.72 -5.46 -3.66
CA ILE A 79 -17.47 -5.50 -2.40
C ILE A 79 -18.95 -5.83 -2.59
N GLN A 80 -19.29 -6.64 -3.60
CA GLN A 80 -20.67 -7.05 -3.88
C GLN A 80 -20.95 -8.49 -3.41
N GLY A 81 -22.21 -8.78 -3.17
CA GLY A 81 -22.70 -10.09 -2.77
C GLY A 81 -22.63 -10.36 -1.27
N ASP A 82 -22.49 -11.63 -0.90
CA ASP A 82 -22.32 -12.04 0.50
C ASP A 82 -20.93 -11.63 0.99
N MET A 83 -20.88 -10.73 1.94
CA MET A 83 -19.66 -10.16 2.49
C MET A 83 -19.29 -10.75 3.86
N ALA A 84 -20.05 -11.71 4.40
CA ALA A 84 -19.74 -12.26 5.73
C ALA A 84 -18.26 -12.69 5.86
N PRO A 85 -17.57 -12.36 6.96
CA PRO A 85 -18.07 -11.83 8.23
C PRO A 85 -18.31 -10.31 8.25
N PHE A 86 -18.07 -9.61 7.16
CA PHE A 86 -18.32 -8.17 7.03
C PHE A 86 -19.78 -7.88 6.67
N VAL A 87 -20.22 -6.68 7.00
CA VAL A 87 -21.49 -6.13 6.50
C VAL A 87 -21.23 -5.24 5.30
N ASN A 88 -22.27 -5.04 4.47
CA ASN A 88 -22.17 -4.05 3.41
C ASN A 88 -22.04 -2.64 4.02
N ARG A 89 -21.19 -1.82 3.43
CA ARG A 89 -20.93 -0.46 3.92
C ARG A 89 -22.19 0.38 4.09
N SER A 90 -23.18 0.19 3.22
CA SER A 90 -24.49 0.85 3.31
C SER A 90 -25.33 0.43 4.52
N GLN A 91 -25.00 -0.69 5.16
CA GLN A 91 -25.70 -1.23 6.32
C GLN A 91 -25.02 -0.84 7.64
N LEU A 92 -23.84 -0.22 7.60
CA LEU A 92 -23.17 0.27 8.79
C LEU A 92 -23.98 1.41 9.42
N GLN A 93 -24.28 1.23 10.70
CA GLN A 93 -24.87 2.28 11.53
C GLN A 93 -23.79 2.90 12.41
N ALA A 94 -23.95 4.20 12.73
CA ALA A 94 -23.05 4.86 13.66
C ALA A 94 -23.09 4.16 15.03
N GLY A 95 -21.91 3.78 15.57
CA GLY A 95 -21.80 3.05 16.83
C GLY A 95 -22.04 1.53 16.72
N SER A 96 -22.19 0.99 15.51
CA SER A 96 -22.26 -0.47 15.29
C SER A 96 -20.89 -1.11 15.51
N GLU A 97 -20.84 -2.24 16.21
CA GLU A 97 -19.65 -3.09 16.29
C GLU A 97 -19.38 -3.87 14.98
N ALA A 98 -20.35 -3.90 14.07
CA ALA A 98 -20.23 -4.54 12.78
C ALA A 98 -19.22 -3.78 11.90
N ASP A 99 -18.45 -4.50 11.13
CA ASP A 99 -17.43 -3.93 10.27
C ASP A 99 -17.70 -4.20 8.78
N SER A 100 -17.26 -3.28 7.93
CA SER A 100 -17.20 -3.51 6.49
C SER A 100 -15.77 -3.90 6.07
N LEU A 101 -15.65 -4.62 4.93
CA LEU A 101 -14.35 -4.94 4.36
C LEU A 101 -13.49 -3.68 4.14
N VAL A 102 -14.10 -2.60 3.69
CA VAL A 102 -13.41 -1.32 3.46
C VAL A 102 -12.89 -0.73 4.77
N ASN A 103 -13.74 -0.71 5.83
CA ASN A 103 -13.32 -0.22 7.14
C ASN A 103 -12.20 -1.08 7.72
N ALA A 104 -12.30 -2.39 7.58
CA ALA A 104 -11.30 -3.31 8.08
C ALA A 104 -9.94 -3.12 7.38
N ALA A 105 -9.94 -2.95 6.06
CA ALA A 105 -8.74 -2.65 5.30
C ALA A 105 -8.16 -1.27 5.65
N ALA A 106 -8.98 -0.22 5.70
CA ALA A 106 -8.53 1.15 5.89
C ALA A 106 -8.10 1.47 7.33
N ALA A 107 -8.65 0.80 8.35
CA ALA A 107 -8.38 1.11 9.76
C ALA A 107 -7.12 0.41 10.33
N HIS A 108 -6.29 -0.23 9.52
CA HIS A 108 -5.13 -1.01 9.99
C HIS A 108 -4.11 -0.21 10.83
N HIS A 109 -4.04 1.10 10.67
CA HIS A 109 -3.23 1.98 11.53
C HIS A 109 -3.97 2.55 12.74
N ARG A 110 -5.30 2.41 12.77
CA ARG A 110 -6.16 2.87 13.88
C ARG A 110 -7.31 1.87 14.11
N PRO A 111 -6.95 0.60 14.42
CA PRO A 111 -7.95 -0.45 14.60
C PRO A 111 -8.77 -0.24 15.86
N ASP A 112 -10.08 -0.49 15.77
CA ASP A 112 -11.06 -0.40 16.86
C ASP A 112 -11.83 -1.72 17.04
N THR A 113 -12.14 -2.42 15.95
CA THR A 113 -12.88 -3.69 15.96
C THR A 113 -11.95 -4.91 15.93
N PHE A 114 -12.50 -6.07 16.26
CA PHE A 114 -11.74 -7.35 16.22
C PHE A 114 -11.15 -7.65 14.84
N LEU A 115 -11.93 -7.46 13.75
CA LEU A 115 -11.45 -7.73 12.40
C LEU A 115 -10.37 -6.73 11.97
N GLN A 116 -10.48 -5.46 12.37
CA GLN A 116 -9.44 -4.45 12.12
C GLN A 116 -8.15 -4.80 12.86
N TRP A 117 -8.25 -5.31 14.10
CA TRP A 117 -7.08 -5.76 14.87
C TRP A 117 -6.40 -6.97 14.25
N ILE A 118 -7.14 -7.90 13.65
CA ILE A 118 -6.56 -9.02 12.90
C ILE A 118 -5.69 -8.48 11.76
N ILE A 119 -6.25 -7.60 10.92
CA ILE A 119 -5.54 -7.03 9.76
C ILE A 119 -4.34 -6.20 10.22
N ALA A 120 -4.51 -5.34 11.22
CA ALA A 120 -3.42 -4.54 11.77
C ALA A 120 -2.29 -5.40 12.37
N SER A 121 -2.62 -6.56 12.94
CA SER A 121 -1.62 -7.49 13.46
C SER A 121 -0.88 -8.21 12.34
N ALA A 122 -1.60 -8.63 11.29
CA ALA A 122 -1.02 -9.25 10.10
C ALA A 122 -0.06 -8.28 9.37
N ASP A 123 -0.47 -7.02 9.19
CA ASP A 123 0.40 -5.97 8.63
C ASP A 123 1.67 -5.78 9.46
N ARG A 124 1.55 -5.70 10.79
CA ARG A 124 2.71 -5.57 11.69
C ARG A 124 3.65 -6.76 11.63
N LEU A 125 3.13 -7.97 11.47
CA LEU A 125 3.95 -9.18 11.29
C LEU A 125 4.65 -9.16 9.94
N ALA A 126 3.94 -8.83 8.86
CA ALA A 126 4.51 -8.71 7.52
C ALA A 126 5.59 -7.62 7.44
N SER A 127 5.39 -6.50 8.14
CA SER A 127 6.35 -5.38 8.24
C SER A 127 7.47 -5.62 9.26
N GLY A 128 7.45 -6.71 10.02
CA GLY A 128 8.37 -6.94 11.15
C GLY A 128 9.84 -6.95 10.75
N PHE A 129 10.15 -7.51 9.59
CA PHE A 129 11.51 -7.51 9.04
C PHE A 129 11.99 -6.13 8.58
N GLU A 130 11.08 -5.23 8.25
CA GLU A 130 11.40 -3.84 7.87
C GLU A 130 11.69 -2.98 9.11
N ARG A 131 11.17 -3.35 10.29
CA ARG A 131 11.22 -2.54 11.53
C ARG A 131 12.52 -2.64 12.32
N GLU A 132 13.26 -3.74 12.27
CA GLU A 132 14.56 -3.80 12.96
C GLU A 132 15.53 -2.72 12.42
N ALA A 133 15.42 -2.42 11.12
CA ALA A 133 16.13 -1.31 10.54
C ALA A 133 15.51 0.06 10.90
N PHE A 134 14.21 0.10 11.18
CA PHE A 134 13.44 1.32 11.46
C PHE A 134 13.70 1.88 12.87
N ASP A 135 13.79 1.05 13.91
CA ASP A 135 14.03 1.51 15.27
C ASP A 135 15.46 2.05 15.44
N ALA A 136 16.45 1.38 14.83
CA ALA A 136 17.83 1.88 14.80
C ALA A 136 17.96 3.20 14.01
N TYR A 137 17.08 3.42 13.04
CA TYR A 137 17.07 4.61 12.21
C TYR A 137 16.32 5.79 12.87
N ASN A 138 15.18 5.56 13.51
CA ASN A 138 14.47 6.59 14.27
C ASN A 138 15.37 7.12 15.40
N ALA A 139 16.08 6.24 16.10
CA ALA A 139 17.05 6.63 17.13
C ALA A 139 18.20 7.50 16.56
N ALA A 140 18.59 7.31 15.30
CA ALA A 140 19.62 8.12 14.65
C ALA A 140 19.11 9.48 14.13
N GLN A 141 17.77 9.65 13.98
CA GLN A 141 17.17 10.87 13.42
C GLN A 141 16.60 11.84 14.44
N GLU A 142 16.31 11.40 15.65
CA GLU A 142 15.81 12.30 16.73
C GLU A 142 16.75 13.47 17.06
N GLY A 143 17.94 13.48 16.47
CA GLY A 143 18.96 14.54 16.64
C GLY A 143 19.08 15.55 15.49
N ASN A 144 18.35 15.44 14.37
CA ASN A 144 18.54 16.37 13.26
C ASN A 144 17.21 16.98 12.75
N PRO A 145 16.85 18.21 13.21
CA PRO A 145 15.61 18.89 12.84
C PRO A 145 15.55 19.33 11.36
N ASP A 146 16.67 19.33 10.65
CA ASP A 146 16.73 19.81 9.25
C ASP A 146 16.50 18.70 8.22
N THR A 147 16.20 17.49 8.63
CA THR A 147 15.93 16.40 7.70
C THR A 147 14.45 16.39 7.31
N PRO A 148 14.12 16.61 6.01
CA PRO A 148 12.73 16.58 5.56
C PRO A 148 12.06 15.26 5.93
N THR A 149 10.98 15.31 6.69
CA THR A 149 10.20 14.13 7.14
C THR A 149 9.44 13.44 6.01
N GLY A 150 9.56 13.90 4.79
CA GLY A 150 8.87 13.38 3.63
C GLY A 150 9.86 13.11 2.52
N ARG A 151 10.56 11.98 2.55
CA ARG A 151 11.25 11.60 1.34
C ARG A 151 10.27 11.29 0.26
N ASN A 152 10.57 11.80 -0.85
CA ASN A 152 10.29 11.46 -2.24
C ASN A 152 9.79 10.02 -2.44
N HIS A 153 8.68 9.62 -1.75
CA HIS A 153 8.06 8.34 -2.04
C HIS A 153 7.67 8.21 -3.51
N TYR A 154 7.58 9.33 -4.20
CA TYR A 154 7.39 9.32 -5.65
C TYR A 154 8.65 8.91 -6.42
N GLN A 155 9.82 9.37 -6.00
CA GLN A 155 11.09 9.11 -6.68
C GLN A 155 11.67 7.74 -6.32
N ALA A 156 11.39 7.21 -5.12
CA ALA A 156 11.90 5.92 -4.68
C ALA A 156 11.47 4.80 -5.64
N ARG A 157 12.41 3.93 -5.98
CA ARG A 157 12.20 2.74 -6.82
C ARG A 157 12.63 1.50 -6.05
N LEU A 158 11.98 0.38 -6.35
CA LEU A 158 12.29 -0.91 -5.75
C LEU A 158 13.74 -1.30 -6.08
N LEU A 159 14.48 -1.72 -5.06
CA LEU A 159 15.86 -2.17 -5.15
C LEU A 159 15.94 -3.59 -5.70
N SER A 160 17.02 -3.89 -6.40
CA SER A 160 17.33 -5.26 -6.77
C SER A 160 17.96 -5.99 -5.58
N LEU A 161 17.34 -7.06 -5.11
CA LEU A 161 17.92 -7.94 -4.11
C LEU A 161 19.17 -8.64 -4.64
N LEU A 162 19.25 -8.92 -5.95
CA LEU A 162 20.38 -9.59 -6.57
C LEU A 162 21.68 -8.79 -6.47
N GLU A 163 21.60 -7.46 -6.45
CA GLU A 163 22.76 -6.59 -6.25
C GLU A 163 23.31 -6.65 -4.82
N GLN A 164 22.51 -7.10 -3.89
CA GLN A 164 22.84 -7.16 -2.47
C GLN A 164 23.35 -8.54 -2.04
N VAL A 165 23.24 -9.54 -2.92
CA VAL A 165 23.78 -10.88 -2.67
C VAL A 165 25.29 -10.84 -2.83
N ASP A 166 26.00 -11.01 -1.72
CA ASP A 166 27.45 -11.12 -1.73
C ASP A 166 27.88 -12.60 -1.72
N ILE A 167 28.46 -13.02 -2.82
CA ILE A 167 28.96 -14.38 -3.01
C ILE A 167 30.43 -14.55 -2.58
N SER A 168 31.10 -13.48 -2.15
CA SER A 168 32.47 -13.55 -1.68
C SER A 168 32.53 -13.92 -0.20
N ALA A 169 33.34 -14.91 0.17
CA ALA A 169 33.56 -15.34 1.56
C ALA A 169 34.12 -14.23 2.48
N ALA A 170 34.54 -13.10 1.90
CA ALA A 170 35.17 -11.98 2.58
C ALA A 170 34.21 -10.83 2.92
N ALA A 171 32.96 -10.86 2.49
CA ALA A 171 32.13 -9.68 2.49
C ALA A 171 31.15 -9.64 3.67
N LYS A 172 31.56 -8.99 4.71
CA LYS A 172 30.67 -8.39 5.74
C LYS A 172 30.39 -6.91 5.43
N LYS A 173 30.31 -6.52 4.16
CA LYS A 173 30.04 -5.11 3.81
C LYS A 173 28.56 -4.87 3.68
N SER A 174 28.02 -4.11 4.64
CA SER A 174 26.73 -3.45 4.48
C SER A 174 26.77 -2.51 3.28
N HIS A 175 26.00 -2.81 2.24
CA HIS A 175 25.87 -1.92 1.09
C HIS A 175 25.09 -0.67 1.48
N SER A 176 25.69 0.50 1.31
CA SER A 176 24.96 1.77 1.41
C SER A 176 23.93 1.87 0.27
N LEU A 177 22.73 2.37 0.54
CA LEU A 177 21.73 2.66 -0.50
C LEU A 177 22.28 3.50 -1.66
N LYS A 178 23.29 4.35 -1.37
CA LYS A 178 23.96 5.18 -2.39
C LYS A 178 24.87 4.38 -3.33
N SER A 179 25.34 3.21 -2.91
CA SER A 179 26.20 2.36 -3.72
C SER A 179 25.45 1.43 -4.64
N LEU A 180 24.15 1.19 -4.38
CA LEU A 180 23.31 0.33 -5.20
C LEU A 180 22.92 1.05 -6.51
N GLN A 181 23.17 0.40 -7.64
CA GLN A 181 23.05 0.99 -8.97
C GLN A 181 21.78 0.53 -9.73
N TRP A 182 21.14 -0.54 -9.26
CA TRP A 182 20.04 -1.15 -10.00
C TRP A 182 18.69 -0.91 -9.33
N ARG A 183 17.67 -0.60 -10.15
CA ARG A 183 16.29 -0.35 -9.74
C ARG A 183 15.32 -1.05 -10.67
N TYR A 184 14.17 -1.44 -10.14
CA TYR A 184 13.06 -1.86 -11.00
C TYR A 184 12.33 -0.63 -11.56
N PRO A 185 12.06 -0.59 -12.88
CA PRO A 185 11.30 0.50 -13.48
C PRO A 185 9.85 0.47 -13.00
N LEU A 186 9.28 1.64 -12.73
CA LEU A 186 7.87 1.78 -12.33
C LEU A 186 6.97 1.66 -13.57
N LYS A 187 6.71 0.44 -13.99
CA LYS A 187 5.91 0.09 -15.18
C LYS A 187 5.08 -1.15 -14.91
N ALA A 188 4.07 -1.38 -15.74
CA ALA A 188 3.36 -2.65 -15.74
C ALA A 188 4.33 -3.81 -16.01
N LEU A 189 4.12 -4.94 -15.32
CA LEU A 189 4.93 -6.14 -15.49
C LEU A 189 4.93 -6.60 -16.96
N SER A 190 6.10 -6.75 -17.49
CA SER A 190 6.32 -7.17 -18.87
C SER A 190 7.72 -7.77 -19.00
N PRO A 191 8.03 -8.50 -20.07
CA PRO A 191 9.39 -9.00 -20.32
C PRO A 191 10.47 -7.92 -20.29
N GLN A 192 10.12 -6.67 -20.60
CA GLN A 192 11.05 -5.54 -20.60
C GLN A 192 11.17 -4.87 -19.22
N ALA A 193 10.19 -5.06 -18.33
CA ALA A 193 10.15 -4.44 -17.01
C ALA A 193 10.52 -5.39 -15.85
N ILE A 194 10.58 -6.70 -16.12
CA ILE A 194 10.89 -7.72 -15.09
C ILE A 194 12.33 -7.65 -14.58
N PHE A 195 13.23 -7.08 -15.35
CA PHE A 195 14.64 -6.95 -14.95
C PHE A 195 14.95 -5.56 -14.42
N PRO A 196 15.80 -5.47 -13.38
CA PRO A 196 16.26 -4.18 -12.90
C PRO A 196 17.09 -3.47 -13.98
N GLN A 197 17.06 -2.16 -13.94
CA GLN A 197 17.75 -1.26 -14.86
C GLN A 197 18.69 -0.34 -14.07
N PRO A 198 19.68 0.29 -14.73
CA PRO A 198 20.52 1.29 -14.09
C PRO A 198 19.70 2.41 -13.45
N ARG A 199 20.09 2.82 -12.26
CA ARG A 199 19.40 3.81 -11.43
C ARG A 199 19.06 5.08 -12.20
N GLU A 200 19.99 5.61 -12.97
CA GLU A 200 19.84 6.84 -13.76
C GLU A 200 18.76 6.75 -14.85
N LYS A 201 18.35 5.54 -15.24
CA LYS A 201 17.27 5.30 -16.20
C LYS A 201 15.90 5.12 -15.58
N CYS A 202 15.84 4.84 -14.28
CA CYS A 202 14.60 4.45 -13.60
C CYS A 202 14.18 5.42 -12.51
N GLU A 203 15.15 6.03 -11.82
CA GLU A 203 14.89 6.89 -10.67
C GLU A 203 14.77 8.35 -11.13
N PRO A 204 13.56 8.93 -11.15
CA PRO A 204 13.38 10.30 -11.60
C PRO A 204 14.01 11.27 -10.59
N ALA A 205 14.63 12.33 -11.12
CA ALA A 205 15.28 13.34 -10.30
C ALA A 205 14.31 14.33 -9.64
N GLN A 206 13.04 14.32 -10.06
CA GLN A 206 12.01 15.26 -9.59
C GLN A 206 10.69 14.54 -9.31
N ASP A 207 9.87 15.12 -8.42
CA ASP A 207 8.58 14.56 -8.04
C ASP A 207 7.55 14.58 -9.16
N ALA A 208 7.52 15.64 -9.98
CA ALA A 208 6.49 15.78 -11.01
C ALA A 208 6.52 14.65 -12.06
N PRO A 209 7.66 14.29 -12.68
CA PRO A 209 7.72 13.12 -13.55
C PRO A 209 7.38 11.81 -12.81
N ALA A 210 7.86 11.66 -11.57
CA ALA A 210 7.58 10.48 -10.77
C ALA A 210 6.08 10.31 -10.49
N GLN A 211 5.38 11.39 -10.17
CA GLN A 211 3.92 11.41 -9.97
C GLN A 211 3.16 11.05 -11.25
N GLN A 212 3.63 11.53 -12.40
CA GLN A 212 3.03 11.18 -13.70
C GLN A 212 3.17 9.69 -14.01
N GLU A 213 4.29 9.06 -13.67
CA GLU A 213 4.46 7.62 -13.82
C GLU A 213 3.46 6.83 -12.96
N TYR A 214 3.26 7.22 -11.71
CA TYR A 214 2.25 6.60 -10.83
C TYR A 214 0.83 6.82 -11.35
N ALA A 215 0.50 8.02 -11.81
CA ALA A 215 -0.82 8.32 -12.35
C ALA A 215 -1.11 7.50 -13.62
N ALA A 216 -0.14 7.39 -14.53
CA ALA A 216 -0.27 6.57 -15.73
C ALA A 216 -0.44 5.08 -15.40
N LEU A 217 0.32 4.58 -14.43
CA LEU A 217 0.24 3.19 -13.99
C LEU A 217 -1.12 2.88 -13.33
N TRP A 218 -1.66 3.80 -12.53
CA TRP A 218 -2.99 3.69 -11.93
C TRP A 218 -4.10 3.64 -12.99
N GLN A 219 -4.02 4.49 -14.02
CA GLN A 219 -4.99 4.45 -15.13
C GLN A 219 -4.94 3.11 -15.89
N GLN A 220 -3.76 2.56 -16.13
CA GLN A 220 -3.61 1.24 -16.74
C GLN A 220 -4.20 0.14 -15.85
N PHE A 221 -4.00 0.21 -14.53
CA PHE A 221 -4.60 -0.71 -13.57
C PHE A 221 -6.14 -0.66 -13.64
N LEU A 222 -6.74 0.52 -13.64
CA LEU A 222 -8.20 0.67 -13.77
C LEU A 222 -8.71 0.12 -15.11
N GLN A 223 -8.01 0.38 -16.20
CA GLN A 223 -8.35 -0.18 -17.53
C GLN A 223 -8.31 -1.71 -17.52
N ALA A 224 -7.31 -2.30 -16.86
CA ALA A 224 -7.22 -3.76 -16.73
C ALA A 224 -8.41 -4.33 -15.94
N LEU A 225 -8.83 -3.68 -14.84
CA LEU A 225 -10.00 -4.08 -14.08
C LEU A 225 -11.31 -3.95 -14.90
N GLN A 226 -11.44 -2.89 -15.66
CA GLN A 226 -12.59 -2.68 -16.55
C GLN A 226 -12.66 -3.72 -17.68
N ALA A 227 -11.52 -4.19 -18.13
CA ALA A 227 -11.42 -5.21 -19.18
C ALA A 227 -11.81 -6.62 -18.70
N ILE A 228 -11.95 -6.86 -17.40
CA ILE A 228 -12.42 -8.15 -16.88
C ILE A 228 -13.83 -8.43 -17.40
N PRO A 229 -14.07 -9.58 -18.08
CA PRO A 229 -15.40 -9.91 -18.60
C PRO A 229 -16.48 -9.89 -17.52
N ALA A 230 -17.66 -9.36 -17.84
CA ALA A 230 -18.77 -9.27 -16.88
C ALA A 230 -19.14 -10.64 -16.28
N ALA A 231 -19.09 -11.72 -17.09
CA ALA A 231 -19.35 -13.08 -16.63
C ALA A 231 -18.33 -13.55 -15.57
N HIS A 232 -17.08 -13.08 -15.63
CA HIS A 232 -16.06 -13.42 -14.65
C HIS A 232 -16.20 -12.57 -13.38
N ARG A 233 -16.63 -11.31 -13.52
CA ARG A 233 -16.87 -10.43 -12.38
C ARG A 233 -17.98 -10.92 -11.45
N SER A 234 -18.96 -11.64 -11.97
CA SER A 234 -20.04 -12.26 -11.19
C SER A 234 -19.64 -13.57 -10.48
N GLN A 235 -18.46 -14.10 -10.78
CA GLN A 235 -17.94 -15.32 -10.19
C GLN A 235 -16.73 -14.99 -9.32
N TRP A 236 -16.94 -14.96 -8.00
CA TRP A 236 -15.96 -14.50 -7.03
C TRP A 236 -14.55 -15.08 -7.19
N PRO A 237 -14.33 -16.41 -7.37
CA PRO A 237 -12.98 -16.94 -7.56
C PRO A 237 -12.30 -16.40 -8.82
N LEU A 238 -13.01 -16.36 -9.95
CA LEU A 238 -12.46 -15.82 -11.21
C LEU A 238 -12.16 -14.34 -11.12
N TRP A 239 -13.02 -13.59 -10.43
CA TRP A 239 -12.78 -12.17 -10.20
C TRP A 239 -11.52 -11.95 -9.38
N LEU A 240 -11.30 -12.75 -8.31
CA LEU A 240 -10.10 -12.66 -7.48
C LEU A 240 -8.83 -13.00 -8.27
N ASP A 241 -8.85 -14.02 -9.12
CA ASP A 241 -7.70 -14.38 -9.96
C ASP A 241 -7.33 -13.24 -10.93
N HIS A 242 -8.32 -12.61 -11.54
CA HIS A 242 -8.11 -11.44 -12.39
C HIS A 242 -7.58 -10.25 -11.59
N PHE A 243 -8.15 -10.00 -10.42
CA PHE A 243 -7.71 -8.91 -9.57
C PHE A 243 -6.27 -9.13 -9.07
N ASP A 244 -5.93 -10.33 -8.60
CA ASP A 244 -4.57 -10.68 -8.16
C ASP A 244 -3.55 -10.50 -9.31
N THR A 245 -3.90 -10.96 -10.50
CA THR A 245 -3.08 -10.77 -11.71
C THR A 245 -2.87 -9.28 -12.02
N ALA A 246 -3.93 -8.49 -11.97
CA ALA A 246 -3.84 -7.04 -12.18
C ALA A 246 -3.02 -6.37 -11.07
N TRP A 247 -3.24 -6.75 -9.80
CA TRP A 247 -2.50 -6.21 -8.67
C TRP A 247 -1.00 -6.52 -8.78
N LEU A 248 -0.63 -7.77 -9.09
CA LEU A 248 0.75 -8.13 -9.40
C LEU A 248 1.31 -7.28 -10.54
N THR A 249 0.59 -7.22 -11.65
CA THR A 249 1.05 -6.55 -12.87
C THR A 249 1.42 -5.08 -12.63
N PHE A 250 0.65 -4.39 -11.80
CA PHE A 250 0.79 -2.95 -11.62
C PHE A 250 1.48 -2.54 -10.31
N THR A 251 1.71 -3.47 -9.36
CA THR A 251 2.32 -3.12 -8.06
C THR A 251 3.61 -3.84 -7.73
N HIS A 252 4.07 -4.79 -8.57
CA HIS A 252 5.31 -5.55 -8.37
C HIS A 252 6.57 -4.69 -8.23
N ALA A 253 6.58 -3.49 -8.80
CA ALA A 253 7.72 -2.55 -8.76
C ALA A 253 7.45 -1.31 -7.88
N ILE A 254 6.31 -1.25 -7.21
CA ILE A 254 6.00 -0.19 -6.25
C ILE A 254 6.59 -0.59 -4.89
N PRO A 255 7.49 0.19 -4.28
CA PRO A 255 7.97 -0.09 -2.93
C PRO A 255 6.83 -0.03 -1.90
N SER A 256 6.72 -1.04 -1.03
CA SER A 256 5.76 -1.07 0.07
C SER A 256 6.06 0.02 1.10
N ALA A 257 7.34 0.20 1.43
CA ALA A 257 7.83 1.20 2.36
C ALA A 257 8.81 2.14 1.67
N THR A 258 8.61 3.43 1.88
CA THR A 258 9.47 4.50 1.36
C THR A 258 9.79 5.53 2.44
N ALA A 259 9.35 5.28 3.68
CA ALA A 259 9.64 6.11 4.82
C ALA A 259 11.14 6.14 5.14
N PHE A 260 11.54 7.14 5.88
CA PHE A 260 12.91 7.28 6.35
C PHE A 260 13.43 5.96 6.94
N GLY A 261 14.59 5.50 6.45
CA GLY A 261 15.30 4.34 6.97
C GLY A 261 14.83 2.97 6.49
N SER A 262 13.66 2.88 5.88
CA SER A 262 13.30 1.65 5.20
C SER A 262 14.07 1.53 3.89
N LYS A 263 14.61 0.35 3.63
CA LYS A 263 15.09 0.02 2.30
C LYS A 263 13.89 -0.37 1.45
N PRO A 264 13.70 0.20 0.25
CA PRO A 264 12.61 -0.17 -0.65
C PRO A 264 12.89 -1.51 -1.34
N GLU A 265 12.91 -2.60 -0.58
CA GLU A 265 13.27 -3.95 -1.03
C GLU A 265 12.06 -4.85 -1.25
N VAL A 266 10.95 -4.54 -0.58
CA VAL A 266 9.71 -5.31 -0.68
C VAL A 266 8.72 -4.56 -1.54
N SER A 267 8.13 -5.24 -2.52
CA SER A 267 7.10 -4.65 -3.36
C SER A 267 5.76 -4.52 -2.62
N LEU A 268 4.91 -3.61 -3.09
CA LEU A 268 3.56 -3.48 -2.57
C LEU A 268 2.75 -4.78 -2.77
N TYR A 269 2.97 -5.49 -3.88
CA TYR A 269 2.38 -6.79 -4.11
C TYR A 269 2.81 -7.83 -3.07
N ASP A 270 4.12 -7.99 -2.86
CA ASP A 270 4.64 -9.00 -1.94
C ASP A 270 4.20 -8.72 -0.50
N HIS A 271 4.21 -7.44 -0.09
CA HIS A 271 3.70 -7.02 1.22
C HIS A 271 2.21 -7.35 1.37
N SER A 272 1.38 -7.02 0.36
CA SER A 272 -0.05 -7.36 0.35
C SER A 272 -0.29 -8.87 0.48
N LYS A 273 0.46 -9.69 -0.26
CA LYS A 273 0.35 -11.17 -0.20
C LYS A 273 0.77 -11.70 1.17
N THR A 274 1.87 -11.20 1.73
CA THR A 274 2.36 -11.64 3.04
C THR A 274 1.38 -11.27 4.15
N THR A 275 0.78 -10.08 4.08
CA THR A 275 -0.22 -9.65 5.06
C THR A 275 -1.50 -10.48 4.98
N ALA A 276 -1.86 -10.97 3.79
CA ALA A 276 -3.06 -11.81 3.58
C ALA A 276 -2.87 -13.28 3.95
N ALA A 277 -1.63 -13.77 4.03
CA ALA A 277 -1.31 -15.17 4.33
C ALA A 277 -1.38 -15.47 5.83
#